data_7cd8505200ca566ed39c5c39be2612e7
#
_entry.id   7cd8505200ca566ed39c5c39be2612e7
#
_cell.length_a   1.000
_cell.length_b   1.000
_cell.length_c   1.000
_cell.angle_alpha   90.00
_cell.angle_beta   90.00
_cell.angle_gamma   90.00
#
_symmetry.space_group_name_H-M   'P 1'
#
loop_
_entity.id
_entity.type
_entity.pdbx_description
1 polymer ?
#
loop_
_entity_poly.entity_id
_entity_poly.type
_entity_poly.pdbx_seq_one_letter_code
_entity_poly.pdbx_strand_id
1 'polypeptide(L)'
;YSLTAGFSVSCYYNFLTGGPIIAENFFKMAPSSQGYLFGVVGFGYLFGNFLTGRYTAKVGMNTMMFAGCIITILAPVLQYLFLSISLFNPFSLFGPMLLVGLGNGMTLPNASSGMVSVNPQLAGSASGLGMAVMIGVGSALSAITGSILGAGTSPYPLIFMILLATLLSSITSFSIVRESKNHPIF
;
A
#
# COMPACT_ATOMS: atom_id res chain seq x y z
N TYR A 1 3.50 -7.39 12.08
CA TYR A 1 2.20 -7.04 11.51
C TYR A 1 2.03 -5.52 11.40
N SER A 2 2.24 -4.75 12.47
CA SER A 2 2.04 -3.28 12.47
C SER A 2 2.92 -2.56 11.44
N LEU A 3 4.21 -2.93 11.35
CA LEU A 3 5.12 -2.36 10.35
C LEU A 3 4.73 -2.74 8.93
N THR A 4 4.32 -4.00 8.69
CA THR A 4 3.84 -4.43 7.37
C THR A 4 2.62 -3.61 6.94
N ALA A 5 1.65 -3.43 7.84
CA ALA A 5 0.48 -2.60 7.59
C ALA A 5 0.86 -1.13 7.36
N GLY A 6 1.79 -0.60 8.16
CA GLY A 6 2.27 0.78 8.05
C GLY A 6 2.94 1.06 6.71
N PHE A 7 3.85 0.20 6.27
CA PHE A 7 4.49 0.33 4.96
C PHE A 7 3.51 0.09 3.81
N SER A 8 2.55 -0.83 3.97
CA SER A 8 1.53 -1.09 2.96
C SER A 8 0.61 0.12 2.76
N VAL A 9 0.11 0.73 3.84
CA VAL A 9 -0.74 1.92 3.75
C VAL A 9 0.03 3.15 3.27
N SER A 10 1.35 3.23 3.55
CA SER A 10 2.21 4.32 3.09
C SER A 10 2.20 4.47 1.57
N CYS A 11 2.05 3.37 0.82
CA CYS A 11 1.96 3.41 -0.65
C CYS A 11 0.80 4.29 -1.09
N TYR A 12 -0.35 4.13 -0.46
CA TYR A 12 -1.53 4.94 -0.73
C TYR A 12 -1.37 6.37 -0.21
N TYR A 13 -0.81 6.57 0.99
CA TYR A 13 -0.59 7.90 1.55
C TYR A 13 0.42 8.73 0.75
N ASN A 14 1.50 8.11 0.27
CA ASN A 14 2.45 8.76 -0.64
C ASN A 14 1.76 9.20 -1.93
N PHE A 15 0.90 8.33 -2.49
CA PHE A 15 0.13 8.66 -3.67
C PHE A 15 -0.93 9.75 -3.41
N LEU A 16 -1.58 9.72 -2.25
CA LEU A 16 -2.56 10.75 -1.87
C LEU A 16 -1.91 12.13 -1.75
N THR A 17 -0.66 12.18 -1.29
CA THR A 17 0.12 13.42 -1.17
C THR A 17 0.70 13.86 -2.51
N GLY A 18 1.34 12.95 -3.24
CA GLY A 18 2.11 13.30 -4.44
C GLY A 18 1.31 13.21 -5.75
N GLY A 19 0.28 12.36 -5.80
CA GLY A 19 -0.54 12.18 -7.00
C GLY A 19 -1.19 13.46 -7.51
N PRO A 20 -1.84 14.26 -6.66
CA PRO A 20 -2.40 15.55 -7.06
C PRO A 20 -1.35 16.53 -7.60
N ILE A 21 -0.17 16.60 -6.98
CA ILE A 21 0.92 17.48 -7.40
C ILE A 21 1.38 17.11 -8.82
N ILE A 22 1.55 15.83 -9.09
CA ILE A 22 1.94 15.35 -10.42
C ILE A 22 0.80 15.55 -11.43
N ALA A 23 -0.45 15.25 -11.05
CA ALA A 23 -1.61 15.40 -11.91
C ALA A 23 -1.83 16.87 -12.34
N GLU A 24 -1.63 17.83 -11.44
CA GLU A 24 -1.73 19.25 -11.73
C GLU A 24 -0.55 19.74 -12.56
N ASN A 25 0.68 19.43 -12.16
CA ASN A 25 1.88 19.98 -12.80
C ASN A 25 2.14 19.39 -14.19
N PHE A 26 1.97 18.06 -14.36
CA PHE A 26 2.26 17.37 -15.61
C PHE A 26 1.07 17.27 -16.55
N PHE A 27 -0.12 17.01 -16.01
CA PHE A 27 -1.29 16.75 -16.85
C PHE A 27 -2.27 17.93 -16.88
N LYS A 28 -2.02 19.02 -16.10
CA LYS A 28 -2.90 20.18 -15.98
C LYS A 28 -4.35 19.80 -15.65
N MET A 29 -4.51 18.75 -14.85
CA MET A 29 -5.82 18.20 -14.49
C MET A 29 -6.50 19.06 -13.43
N ALA A 30 -7.79 19.33 -13.62
CA ALA A 30 -8.60 19.97 -12.59
C ALA A 30 -8.79 19.01 -11.38
N PRO A 31 -8.86 19.53 -10.14
CA PRO A 31 -9.07 18.72 -8.94
C PRO A 31 -10.30 17.79 -8.99
N SER A 32 -11.39 18.24 -9.62
CA SER A 32 -12.60 17.44 -9.81
C SER A 32 -12.36 16.17 -10.63
N SER A 33 -11.55 16.26 -11.69
CA SER A 33 -11.20 15.10 -12.54
C SER A 33 -10.29 14.13 -11.82
N GLN A 34 -9.41 14.62 -10.94
CA GLN A 34 -8.52 13.77 -10.12
C GLN A 34 -9.33 12.91 -9.15
N GLY A 35 -10.40 13.45 -8.55
CA GLY A 35 -11.26 12.74 -7.60
C GLY A 35 -11.83 11.43 -8.16
N TYR A 36 -12.28 11.43 -9.41
CA TYR A 36 -12.77 10.20 -10.07
C TYR A 36 -11.67 9.15 -10.23
N LEU A 37 -10.46 9.56 -10.55
CA LEU A 37 -9.33 8.65 -10.75
C LEU A 37 -8.82 8.06 -9.42
N PHE A 38 -8.94 8.79 -8.31
CA PHE A 38 -8.68 8.23 -6.98
C PHE A 38 -9.64 7.11 -6.61
N GLY A 39 -10.86 7.10 -7.15
CA GLY A 39 -11.82 6.02 -6.97
C GLY A 39 -11.31 4.65 -7.43
N VAL A 40 -10.38 4.60 -8.38
CA VAL A 40 -9.76 3.36 -8.88
C VAL A 40 -9.08 2.57 -7.74
N VAL A 41 -8.43 3.26 -6.80
CA VAL A 41 -7.82 2.62 -5.63
C VAL A 41 -8.87 1.96 -4.75
N GLY A 42 -10.02 2.64 -4.55
CA GLY A 42 -11.16 2.13 -3.77
C GLY A 42 -11.72 0.83 -4.37
N PHE A 43 -11.89 0.77 -5.69
CA PHE A 43 -12.32 -0.47 -6.37
C PHE A 43 -11.33 -1.61 -6.15
N GLY A 44 -10.03 -1.35 -6.29
CA GLY A 44 -8.99 -2.32 -5.97
C GLY A 44 -9.11 -2.82 -4.54
N TYR A 45 -9.27 -1.91 -3.58
CA TYR A 45 -9.40 -2.23 -2.15
C TYR A 45 -10.63 -3.10 -1.85
N LEU A 46 -11.78 -2.78 -2.42
CA LEU A 46 -12.99 -3.58 -2.27
C LEU A 46 -12.79 -5.01 -2.79
N PHE A 47 -12.17 -5.14 -3.98
CA PHE A 47 -11.89 -6.46 -4.56
C PHE A 47 -10.85 -7.24 -3.73
N GLY A 48 -9.83 -6.58 -3.21
CA GLY A 48 -8.84 -7.19 -2.30
C GLY A 48 -9.47 -7.70 -1.01
N ASN A 49 -10.39 -6.92 -0.40
CA ASN A 49 -11.15 -7.37 0.77
C ASN A 49 -12.05 -8.57 0.45
N PHE A 50 -12.69 -8.58 -0.71
CA PHE A 50 -13.48 -9.73 -1.16
C PHE A 50 -12.62 -11.00 -1.29
N LEU A 51 -11.43 -10.90 -1.89
CA LEU A 51 -10.49 -12.02 -1.97
C LEU A 51 -10.05 -12.48 -0.59
N THR A 52 -9.76 -11.55 0.32
CA THR A 52 -9.40 -11.84 1.71
C THR A 52 -10.50 -12.65 2.39
N GLY A 53 -11.75 -12.19 2.34
CA GLY A 53 -12.87 -12.89 2.97
C GLY A 53 -13.09 -14.30 2.44
N ARG A 54 -12.83 -14.50 1.14
CA ARG A 54 -13.07 -15.80 0.50
C ARG A 54 -11.92 -16.80 0.62
N TYR A 55 -10.68 -16.32 0.63
CA TYR A 55 -9.52 -17.21 0.47
C TYR A 55 -8.62 -17.29 1.70
N THR A 56 -8.67 -16.34 2.64
CA THR A 56 -7.78 -16.35 3.83
C THR A 56 -7.91 -17.64 4.63
N ALA A 57 -9.12 -18.18 4.80
CA ALA A 57 -9.34 -19.43 5.52
C ALA A 57 -8.67 -20.66 4.85
N LYS A 58 -8.43 -20.58 3.52
CA LYS A 58 -7.82 -21.70 2.74
C LYS A 58 -6.30 -21.58 2.67
N VAL A 59 -5.78 -20.37 2.45
CA VAL A 59 -4.34 -20.15 2.19
C VAL A 59 -3.57 -19.69 3.43
N GLY A 60 -4.29 -19.29 4.46
CA GLY A 60 -3.71 -18.75 5.69
C GLY A 60 -3.51 -17.22 5.61
N MET A 61 -3.64 -16.59 6.77
CA MET A 61 -3.57 -15.14 6.96
C MET A 61 -2.22 -14.55 6.49
N ASN A 62 -1.11 -15.15 6.91
CA ASN A 62 0.23 -14.66 6.60
C ASN A 62 0.55 -14.77 5.10
N THR A 63 0.11 -15.86 4.44
CA THR A 63 0.29 -16.06 3.00
C THR A 63 -0.54 -15.05 2.21
N MET A 64 -1.79 -14.82 2.63
CA MET A 64 -2.68 -13.85 1.97
C MET A 64 -2.13 -12.42 2.09
N MET A 65 -1.62 -12.05 3.27
CA MET A 65 -0.97 -10.77 3.51
C MET A 65 0.27 -10.60 2.62
N PHE A 66 1.13 -11.61 2.53
CA PHE A 66 2.32 -11.56 1.69
C PHE A 66 1.98 -11.45 0.19
N ALA A 67 0.98 -12.20 -0.28
CA ALA A 67 0.51 -12.10 -1.66
C ALA A 67 0.02 -10.67 -1.98
N GLY A 68 -0.69 -10.03 -1.05
CA GLY A 68 -1.09 -8.63 -1.18
C GLY A 68 0.10 -7.69 -1.32
N CYS A 69 1.14 -7.86 -0.50
CA CYS A 69 2.37 -7.06 -0.59
C CYS A 69 3.07 -7.23 -1.95
N ILE A 70 3.14 -8.43 -2.49
CA ILE A 70 3.74 -8.69 -3.81
C ILE A 70 2.93 -8.02 -4.93
N ILE A 71 1.60 -8.12 -4.90
CA ILE A 71 0.74 -7.45 -5.89
C ILE A 71 0.95 -5.93 -5.85
N THR A 72 1.12 -5.35 -4.67
CA THR A 72 1.33 -3.91 -4.51
C THR A 72 2.62 -3.43 -5.19
N ILE A 73 3.69 -4.24 -5.26
CA ILE A 73 4.94 -3.88 -5.94
C ILE A 73 4.73 -3.65 -7.43
N LEU A 74 3.79 -4.34 -8.06
CA LEU A 74 3.54 -4.21 -9.49
C LEU A 74 3.10 -2.78 -9.88
N ALA A 75 2.46 -2.05 -8.96
CA ALA A 75 1.98 -0.69 -9.24
C ALA A 75 3.13 0.29 -9.56
N PRO A 76 4.12 0.53 -8.67
CA PRO A 76 5.22 1.45 -8.98
C PRO A 76 6.11 0.92 -10.11
N VAL A 77 6.23 -0.39 -10.30
CA VAL A 77 6.96 -0.97 -11.43
C VAL A 77 6.29 -0.61 -12.75
N LEU A 78 4.96 -0.77 -12.86
CA LEU A 78 4.21 -0.36 -14.05
C LEU A 78 4.25 1.15 -14.28
N GLN A 79 4.12 1.96 -13.23
CA GLN A 79 4.25 3.42 -13.33
C GLN A 79 5.64 3.82 -13.88
N TYR A 80 6.70 3.19 -13.37
CA TYR A 80 8.06 3.42 -13.84
C TYR A 80 8.24 3.01 -15.31
N LEU A 81 7.70 1.85 -15.71
CA LEU A 81 7.75 1.37 -17.09
C LEU A 81 7.03 2.33 -18.04
N PHE A 82 5.81 2.76 -17.69
CA PHE A 82 5.07 3.72 -18.52
C PHE A 82 5.80 5.05 -18.66
N LEU A 83 6.45 5.52 -17.59
CA LEU A 83 7.25 6.74 -17.63
C LEU A 83 8.49 6.57 -18.53
N SER A 84 9.16 5.40 -18.47
CA SER A 84 10.38 5.12 -19.25
C SER A 84 10.14 5.01 -20.74
N ILE A 85 8.96 4.54 -21.16
CA ILE A 85 8.61 4.42 -22.60
C ILE A 85 7.84 5.63 -23.11
N SER A 86 7.86 6.75 -22.36
CA SER A 86 7.17 8.01 -22.72
C SER A 86 5.65 7.88 -22.90
N LEU A 87 5.02 6.84 -22.34
CA LEU A 87 3.57 6.64 -22.29
C LEU A 87 2.99 7.16 -20.97
N PHE A 88 3.58 8.20 -20.40
CA PHE A 88 3.14 8.75 -19.13
C PHE A 88 1.95 9.70 -19.34
N ASN A 89 0.78 9.26 -18.91
CA ASN A 89 -0.50 9.96 -19.00
C ASN A 89 -1.30 9.75 -17.69
N PRO A 90 -2.45 10.41 -17.48
CA PRO A 90 -3.24 10.23 -16.25
C PRO A 90 -3.58 8.77 -15.94
N PHE A 91 -3.90 7.97 -16.93
CA PHE A 91 -4.24 6.55 -16.72
C PHE A 91 -3.02 5.72 -16.32
N SER A 92 -1.84 6.04 -16.83
CA SER A 92 -0.60 5.36 -16.45
C SER A 92 -0.14 5.70 -15.03
N LEU A 93 -0.54 6.86 -14.49
CA LEU A 93 -0.29 7.23 -13.10
C LEU A 93 -1.32 6.62 -12.16
N PHE A 94 -2.62 6.75 -12.45
CA PHE A 94 -3.70 6.34 -11.57
C PHE A 94 -4.10 4.87 -11.74
N GLY A 95 -4.03 4.32 -12.96
CA GLY A 95 -4.44 2.94 -13.27
C GLY A 95 -3.72 1.88 -12.42
N PRO A 96 -2.38 1.86 -12.37
CA PRO A 96 -1.64 0.91 -11.54
C PRO A 96 -1.97 1.01 -10.05
N MET A 97 -2.50 2.12 -9.57
CA MET A 97 -2.91 2.28 -8.17
C MET A 97 -4.10 1.37 -7.78
N LEU A 98 -4.82 0.81 -8.77
CA LEU A 98 -5.76 -0.29 -8.52
C LEU A 98 -5.06 -1.48 -7.84
N LEU A 99 -3.83 -1.79 -8.23
CA LEU A 99 -3.04 -2.87 -7.62
C LEU A 99 -2.61 -2.53 -6.18
N VAL A 100 -2.36 -1.25 -5.89
CA VAL A 100 -2.13 -0.79 -4.51
C VAL A 100 -3.39 -1.00 -3.67
N GLY A 101 -4.55 -0.62 -4.19
CA GLY A 101 -5.84 -0.88 -3.55
C GLY A 101 -6.05 -2.37 -3.30
N LEU A 102 -5.90 -3.19 -4.34
CA LEU A 102 -6.05 -4.65 -4.28
C LEU A 102 -5.13 -5.26 -3.23
N GLY A 103 -3.84 -4.94 -3.28
CA GLY A 103 -2.85 -5.45 -2.34
C GLY A 103 -3.13 -5.00 -0.89
N ASN A 104 -3.51 -3.72 -0.68
CA ASN A 104 -3.90 -3.22 0.64
C ASN A 104 -5.16 -3.93 1.18
N GLY A 105 -6.15 -4.21 0.33
CA GLY A 105 -7.34 -4.99 0.71
C GLY A 105 -7.02 -6.43 1.10
N MET A 106 -5.92 -6.98 0.58
CA MET A 106 -5.41 -8.30 1.00
C MET A 106 -4.50 -8.22 2.23
N THR A 107 -3.76 -7.14 2.40
CA THR A 107 -2.74 -7.00 3.46
C THR A 107 -3.33 -6.49 4.77
N LEU A 108 -4.09 -5.39 4.76
CA LEU A 108 -4.49 -4.68 5.97
C LEU A 108 -5.42 -5.49 6.88
N PRO A 109 -6.48 -6.17 6.40
CA PRO A 109 -7.33 -6.99 7.26
C PRO A 109 -6.57 -8.14 7.91
N ASN A 110 -5.68 -8.79 7.14
CA ASN A 110 -4.87 -9.90 7.63
C ASN A 110 -3.82 -9.43 8.65
N ALA A 111 -3.18 -8.30 8.42
CA ALA A 111 -2.26 -7.70 9.38
C ALA A 111 -2.96 -7.31 10.68
N SER A 112 -4.15 -6.71 10.59
CA SER A 112 -4.97 -6.35 11.76
C SER A 112 -5.38 -7.59 12.57
N SER A 113 -5.81 -8.65 11.91
CA SER A 113 -6.10 -9.93 12.56
C SER A 113 -4.85 -10.51 13.21
N GLY A 114 -3.69 -10.41 12.56
CA GLY A 114 -2.41 -10.84 13.08
C GLY A 114 -2.00 -10.10 14.35
N MET A 115 -2.20 -8.77 14.40
CA MET A 115 -1.90 -7.97 15.61
C MET A 115 -2.68 -8.47 16.84
N VAL A 116 -3.94 -8.83 16.66
CA VAL A 116 -4.82 -9.30 17.74
C VAL A 116 -4.49 -10.75 18.13
N SER A 117 -4.09 -11.60 17.18
CA SER A 117 -3.85 -13.02 17.41
C SER A 117 -2.60 -13.31 18.25
N VAL A 118 -1.63 -12.39 18.30
CA VAL A 118 -0.39 -12.55 19.08
C VAL A 118 -0.67 -12.66 20.58
N ASN A 119 -1.59 -11.85 21.10
CA ASN A 119 -2.03 -11.95 22.50
C ASN A 119 -3.51 -11.59 22.62
N PRO A 120 -4.41 -12.59 22.58
CA PRO A 120 -5.86 -12.33 22.64
C PRO A 120 -6.33 -11.65 23.92
N GLN A 121 -5.61 -11.82 25.04
CA GLN A 121 -5.96 -11.14 26.30
C GLN A 121 -5.70 -9.63 26.25
N LEU A 122 -4.80 -9.17 25.39
CA LEU A 122 -4.46 -7.78 25.19
C LEU A 122 -4.94 -7.25 23.83
N ALA A 123 -5.95 -7.87 23.22
CA ALA A 123 -6.41 -7.58 21.87
C ALA A 123 -6.71 -6.08 21.64
N GLY A 124 -7.35 -5.40 22.60
CA GLY A 124 -7.64 -3.98 22.53
C GLY A 124 -6.37 -3.11 22.48
N SER A 125 -5.43 -3.36 23.38
CA SER A 125 -4.15 -2.61 23.42
C SER A 125 -3.27 -2.94 22.20
N ALA A 126 -3.23 -4.20 21.78
CA ALA A 126 -2.46 -4.64 20.62
C ALA A 126 -2.98 -4.01 19.33
N SER A 127 -4.30 -3.97 19.13
CA SER A 127 -4.89 -3.32 17.96
C SER A 127 -4.71 -1.80 17.98
N GLY A 128 -4.92 -1.15 19.13
CA GLY A 128 -4.74 0.31 19.28
C GLY A 128 -3.29 0.74 19.01
N LEU A 129 -2.33 0.09 19.64
CA LEU A 129 -0.90 0.36 19.42
C LEU A 129 -0.48 0.02 17.97
N GLY A 130 -0.96 -1.11 17.46
CA GLY A 130 -0.68 -1.52 16.08
C GLY A 130 -1.20 -0.53 15.05
N MET A 131 -2.40 -0.01 15.24
CA MET A 131 -2.96 1.04 14.38
C MET A 131 -2.20 2.38 14.52
N ALA A 132 -1.79 2.75 15.74
CA ALA A 132 -0.99 3.96 15.96
C ALA A 132 0.36 3.88 15.22
N VAL A 133 1.05 2.74 15.28
CA VAL A 133 2.27 2.47 14.52
C VAL A 133 2.01 2.51 13.02
N MET A 134 0.94 1.85 12.56
CA MET A 134 0.55 1.84 11.14
C MET A 134 0.33 3.25 10.59
N ILE A 135 -0.48 4.06 11.27
CA ILE A 135 -0.77 5.44 10.86
C ILE A 135 0.49 6.31 10.97
N GLY A 136 1.26 6.16 12.05
CA GLY A 136 2.50 6.90 12.26
C GLY A 136 3.53 6.68 11.17
N VAL A 137 3.79 5.42 10.80
CA VAL A 137 4.70 5.06 9.69
C VAL A 137 4.16 5.58 8.36
N GLY A 138 2.86 5.40 8.11
CA GLY A 138 2.22 5.89 6.89
C GLY A 138 2.33 7.40 6.73
N SER A 139 2.01 8.14 7.78
CA SER A 139 2.07 9.60 7.78
C SER A 139 3.50 10.13 7.68
N ALA A 140 4.47 9.50 8.35
CA ALA A 140 5.87 9.90 8.28
C ALA A 140 6.42 9.77 6.84
N LEU A 141 6.18 8.65 6.17
CA LEU A 141 6.61 8.46 4.77
C LEU A 141 5.88 9.40 3.81
N SER A 142 4.59 9.66 4.06
CA SER A 142 3.82 10.63 3.28
C SER A 142 4.36 12.07 3.45
N ALA A 143 4.73 12.46 4.67
CA ALA A 143 5.34 13.77 4.94
C ALA A 143 6.70 13.92 4.24
N ILE A 144 7.53 12.87 4.26
CA ILE A 144 8.80 12.84 3.51
C ILE A 144 8.53 12.99 2.01
N THR A 145 7.55 12.25 1.49
CA THR A 145 7.15 12.36 0.08
C THR A 145 6.72 13.79 -0.27
N GLY A 146 5.88 14.41 0.56
CA GLY A 146 5.45 15.79 0.38
C GLY A 146 6.60 16.81 0.42
N SER A 147 7.62 16.58 1.26
CA SER A 147 8.78 17.47 1.35
C SER A 147 9.72 17.39 0.13
N ILE A 148 9.74 16.24 -0.55
CA ILE A 148 10.57 16.03 -1.75
C ILE A 148 9.86 16.55 -3.00
N LEU A 149 8.52 16.50 -3.01
CA LEU A 149 7.70 16.89 -4.15
C LEU A 149 7.33 18.38 -4.07
N GLY A 150 7.79 19.17 -5.04
CA GLY A 150 7.45 20.57 -5.19
C GLY A 150 6.93 20.88 -6.60
N ALA A 151 6.62 22.14 -6.87
CA ALA A 151 6.24 22.59 -8.20
C ALA A 151 7.36 22.32 -9.21
N GLY A 152 7.03 21.63 -10.30
CA GLY A 152 8.00 21.26 -11.34
C GLY A 152 8.82 20.01 -11.06
N THR A 153 8.58 19.30 -9.94
CA THR A 153 9.28 18.04 -9.64
C THR A 153 8.83 16.93 -10.60
N SER A 154 9.78 16.16 -11.08
CA SER A 154 9.54 14.97 -11.91
C SER A 154 8.67 13.92 -11.16
N PRO A 155 7.94 13.04 -11.87
CA PRO A 155 7.20 11.93 -11.27
C PRO A 155 8.07 10.87 -10.58
N TYR A 156 9.36 10.78 -10.92
CA TYR A 156 10.27 9.74 -10.38
C TYR A 156 10.33 9.67 -8.85
N PRO A 157 10.47 10.78 -8.10
CA PRO A 157 10.51 10.72 -6.63
C PRO A 157 9.26 10.09 -6.02
N LEU A 158 8.06 10.39 -6.55
CA LEU A 158 6.82 9.78 -6.09
C LEU A 158 6.83 8.26 -6.32
N ILE A 159 7.16 7.83 -7.54
CA ILE A 159 7.22 6.41 -7.90
C ILE A 159 8.25 5.68 -7.02
N PHE A 160 9.43 6.30 -6.78
CA PHE A 160 10.46 5.75 -5.91
C PHE A 160 9.99 5.60 -4.47
N MET A 161 9.29 6.59 -3.89
CA MET A 161 8.77 6.51 -2.53
C MET A 161 7.69 5.44 -2.38
N ILE A 162 6.83 5.26 -3.40
CA ILE A 162 5.86 4.16 -3.43
C ILE A 162 6.59 2.81 -3.52
N LEU A 163 7.61 2.69 -4.39
CA LEU A 163 8.40 1.47 -4.52
C LEU A 163 9.12 1.11 -3.22
N LEU A 164 9.75 2.08 -2.57
CA LEU A 164 10.41 1.88 -1.28
C LEU A 164 9.44 1.34 -0.23
N ALA A 165 8.25 1.95 -0.11
CA ALA A 165 7.24 1.52 0.85
C ALA A 165 6.74 0.09 0.55
N THR A 166 6.51 -0.26 -0.73
CA THR A 166 6.07 -1.62 -1.12
C THR A 166 7.15 -2.67 -0.84
N LEU A 167 8.42 -2.36 -1.08
CA LEU A 167 9.53 -3.26 -0.77
C LEU A 167 9.66 -3.50 0.74
N LEU A 168 9.60 -2.43 1.55
CA LEU A 168 9.65 -2.55 3.01
C LEU A 168 8.47 -3.37 3.56
N SER A 169 7.26 -3.15 3.03
CA SER A 169 6.09 -3.96 3.37
C SER A 169 6.29 -5.44 3.03
N SER A 170 6.86 -5.73 1.86
CA SER A 170 7.12 -7.10 1.42
C SER A 170 8.20 -7.80 2.25
N ILE A 171 9.26 -7.09 2.62
CA ILE A 171 10.35 -7.61 3.46
C ILE A 171 9.79 -7.96 4.85
N THR A 172 9.05 -7.05 5.47
CA THR A 172 8.46 -7.28 6.80
C THR A 172 7.42 -8.41 6.77
N SER A 173 6.60 -8.49 5.72
CA SER A 173 5.65 -9.58 5.53
C SER A 173 6.33 -10.93 5.31
N PHE A 174 7.41 -10.97 4.51
CA PHE A 174 8.19 -12.18 4.29
C PHE A 174 8.81 -12.71 5.59
N SER A 175 9.33 -11.83 6.45
CA SER A 175 9.86 -12.21 7.76
C SER A 175 8.80 -12.92 8.61
N ILE A 176 7.55 -12.43 8.62
CA ILE A 176 6.43 -13.04 9.33
C ILE A 176 6.11 -14.44 8.76
N VAL A 177 6.04 -14.57 7.44
CA VAL A 177 5.77 -15.87 6.80
C VAL A 177 6.85 -16.89 7.12
N ARG A 178 8.12 -16.46 7.14
CA ARG A 178 9.26 -17.32 7.47
C ARG A 178 9.22 -17.79 8.93
N GLU A 179 8.93 -16.87 9.84
CA GLU A 179 8.85 -17.18 11.28
C GLU A 179 7.68 -18.13 11.59
N SER A 180 6.53 -17.88 10.97
CA SER A 180 5.35 -18.74 11.09
C SER A 180 5.58 -20.18 10.60
N LYS A 181 6.49 -20.39 9.65
CA LYS A 181 6.88 -21.75 9.20
C LYS A 181 7.84 -22.45 10.17
N ASN A 182 8.72 -21.67 10.83
CA ASN A 182 9.72 -22.20 11.74
C ASN A 182 9.15 -22.49 13.15
N HIS A 183 8.14 -21.74 13.55
CA HIS A 183 7.44 -21.88 14.82
C HIS A 183 5.93 -21.90 14.54
N PRO A 184 5.35 -23.06 14.16
CA PRO A 184 3.92 -23.18 13.96
C PRO A 184 3.21 -22.96 15.31
N ILE A 185 2.81 -21.72 15.57
CA ILE A 185 1.91 -21.37 16.66
C ILE A 185 0.51 -21.69 16.12
N PHE A 186 0.05 -22.91 16.51
CA PHE A 186 -1.21 -23.60 16.17
C PHE A 186 -1.23 -24.40 14.86
#